data_7096134faec40d0c01e5854ff532044e
#
_entry.id   7096134faec40d0c01e5854ff532044e
#
_cell.length_a   1.000
_cell.length_b   1.000
_cell.length_c   1.000
_cell.angle_alpha   90.00
_cell.angle_beta   90.00
_cell.angle_gamma   90.00
#
_symmetry.space_group_name_H-M   'P 1'
#
loop_
_entity.id
_entity.type
_entity.pdbx_description
1 polymer ?
#
loop_
_entity_poly.entity_id
_entity_poly.type
_entity_poly.pdbx_seq_one_letter_code
_entity_poly.pdbx_strand_id
1 'polypeptide(L)'
;MTAPAPATPREVFARLSAGISAGRWDELAALYAEDAVVDQPFALPPAPPHLEGRAVLDRHFRAAGAGPLELRARNVVVHDTADPEVIVAEFDYEGRVATTGRTFRVANVQVLRIRDGLIVETRDYHDHPGLARAMAPGGAG
;
A
#
# COMPACT_ATOMS: atom_id res chain seq x y z
N MET A 1 28.50 -14.48 -16.59
CA MET A 1 27.87 -13.37 -15.89
C MET A 1 26.63 -13.88 -15.15
N THR A 2 26.67 -13.87 -13.85
CA THR A 2 25.51 -14.27 -13.04
C THR A 2 24.47 -13.16 -13.00
N ALA A 3 23.21 -13.52 -13.17
CA ALA A 3 22.12 -12.57 -12.99
C ALA A 3 22.14 -12.06 -11.53
N PRO A 4 21.79 -10.78 -11.29
CA PRO A 4 21.68 -10.27 -9.93
C PRO A 4 20.61 -11.05 -9.16
N ALA A 5 20.81 -11.21 -7.86
CA ALA A 5 19.81 -11.84 -7.01
C ALA A 5 18.50 -11.02 -7.04
N PRO A 6 17.34 -11.67 -6.95
CA PRO A 6 16.07 -10.96 -6.83
C PRO A 6 16.06 -10.05 -5.60
N ALA A 7 15.28 -8.98 -5.66
CA ALA A 7 15.08 -8.10 -4.51
C ALA A 7 14.48 -8.88 -3.34
N THR A 8 14.95 -8.59 -2.13
CA THR A 8 14.42 -9.20 -0.91
C THR A 8 13.03 -8.65 -0.60
N PRO A 9 12.22 -9.36 0.23
CA PRO A 9 10.94 -8.82 0.68
C PRO A 9 11.01 -7.42 1.26
N ARG A 10 12.01 -7.15 2.12
CA ARG A 10 12.21 -5.80 2.70
C ARG A 10 12.50 -4.75 1.63
N GLU A 11 13.33 -5.08 0.65
CA GLU A 11 13.65 -4.16 -0.46
C GLU A 11 12.41 -3.85 -1.31
N VAL A 12 11.59 -4.86 -1.60
CA VAL A 12 10.36 -4.66 -2.38
C VAL A 12 9.37 -3.79 -1.61
N PHE A 13 9.17 -4.05 -0.32
CA PHE A 13 8.31 -3.21 0.52
C PHE A 13 8.83 -1.76 0.56
N ALA A 14 10.14 -1.57 0.70
CA ALA A 14 10.73 -0.23 0.71
C ALA A 14 10.45 0.52 -0.60
N ARG A 15 10.50 -0.16 -1.75
CA ARG A 15 10.16 0.44 -3.05
C ARG A 15 8.68 0.81 -3.14
N LEU A 16 7.80 -0.06 -2.64
CA LEU A 16 6.35 0.22 -2.60
C LEU A 16 6.07 1.45 -1.74
N SER A 17 6.60 1.47 -0.54
CA SER A 17 6.44 2.57 0.41
C SER A 17 6.99 3.90 -0.14
N ALA A 18 8.16 3.87 -0.74
CA ALA A 18 8.78 5.05 -1.35
C ALA A 18 7.97 5.55 -2.54
N GLY A 19 7.45 4.65 -3.36
CA GLY A 19 6.63 5.01 -4.53
C GLY A 19 5.32 5.69 -4.13
N ILE A 20 4.63 5.15 -3.13
CA ILE A 20 3.41 5.76 -2.59
C ILE A 20 3.73 7.13 -2.02
N SER A 21 4.77 7.25 -1.20
CA SER A 21 5.16 8.49 -0.56
C SER A 21 5.58 9.58 -1.54
N ALA A 22 6.11 9.19 -2.70
CA ALA A 22 6.51 10.10 -3.78
C ALA A 22 5.40 10.36 -4.79
N GLY A 23 4.24 9.73 -4.64
CA GLY A 23 3.13 9.88 -5.58
C GLY A 23 3.33 9.20 -6.93
N ARG A 24 4.19 8.20 -7.01
CA ARG A 24 4.48 7.46 -8.25
C ARG A 24 3.50 6.29 -8.43
N TRP A 25 2.22 6.58 -8.39
CA TRP A 25 1.14 5.59 -8.42
C TRP A 25 1.13 4.74 -9.69
N ASP A 26 1.56 5.29 -10.81
CA ASP A 26 1.63 4.61 -12.10
C ASP A 26 2.79 3.61 -12.22
N GLU A 27 3.69 3.60 -11.25
CA GLU A 27 4.86 2.70 -11.24
C GLU A 27 4.68 1.53 -10.26
N LEU A 28 3.65 1.53 -9.41
CA LEU A 28 3.54 0.57 -8.31
C LEU A 28 3.20 -0.85 -8.77
N ALA A 29 2.36 -0.99 -9.79
CA ALA A 29 1.93 -2.31 -10.25
C ALA A 29 3.10 -3.18 -10.74
N ALA A 30 4.18 -2.57 -11.20
CA ALA A 30 5.38 -3.29 -11.63
C ALA A 30 6.07 -4.06 -10.50
N LEU A 31 5.77 -3.73 -9.24
CA LEU A 31 6.29 -4.44 -8.07
C LEU A 31 5.54 -5.75 -7.77
N TYR A 32 4.41 -5.99 -8.45
CA TYR A 32 3.53 -7.12 -8.21
C TYR A 32 3.66 -8.17 -9.30
N ALA A 33 3.46 -9.44 -8.93
CA ALA A 33 3.36 -10.52 -9.89
C ALA A 33 2.10 -10.34 -10.77
N GLU A 34 2.10 -10.93 -11.95
CA GLU A 34 0.99 -10.80 -12.90
C GLU A 34 -0.35 -11.27 -12.32
N ASP A 35 -0.31 -12.30 -11.48
CA ASP A 35 -1.48 -12.91 -10.82
C ASP A 35 -1.58 -12.55 -9.33
N ALA A 36 -0.95 -11.46 -8.91
CA ALA A 36 -0.94 -11.04 -7.52
C ALA A 36 -2.34 -10.82 -6.95
N VAL A 37 -2.50 -11.12 -5.68
CA VAL A 37 -3.77 -10.96 -4.94
C VAL A 37 -3.56 -9.98 -3.80
N VAL A 38 -4.46 -9.01 -3.68
CA VAL A 38 -4.49 -8.05 -2.57
C VAL A 38 -5.84 -8.15 -1.88
N ASP A 39 -5.81 -8.48 -0.59
CA ASP A 39 -7.01 -8.50 0.25
C ASP A 39 -6.96 -7.35 1.24
N GLN A 40 -8.10 -6.72 1.46
CA GLN A 40 -8.30 -5.67 2.45
C GLN A 40 -9.43 -6.10 3.39
N PRO A 41 -9.11 -6.91 4.43
CA PRO A 41 -10.16 -7.53 5.26
C PRO A 41 -11.06 -6.54 5.98
N PHE A 42 -10.58 -5.32 6.25
CA PHE A 42 -11.33 -4.29 6.96
C PHE A 42 -11.82 -3.17 6.03
N ALA A 43 -11.83 -3.42 4.73
CA ALA A 43 -12.25 -2.41 3.76
C ALA A 43 -13.69 -1.94 4.02
N LEU A 44 -13.86 -0.62 3.94
CA LEU A 44 -15.18 0.01 3.95
C LEU A 44 -15.50 0.50 2.53
N PRO A 45 -16.75 0.35 2.04
CA PRO A 45 -17.11 0.90 0.75
C PRO A 45 -16.75 2.40 0.66
N PRO A 46 -16.24 2.89 -0.49
CA PRO A 46 -16.11 2.19 -1.77
C PRO A 46 -14.83 1.38 -1.96
N ALA A 47 -13.99 1.25 -0.91
CA ALA A 47 -12.75 0.49 -1.04
C ALA A 47 -13.04 -0.99 -1.35
N PRO A 48 -12.37 -1.57 -2.37
CA PRO A 48 -12.59 -2.96 -2.72
C PRO A 48 -11.96 -3.89 -1.68
N PRO A 49 -12.67 -4.93 -1.20
CA PRO A 49 -12.09 -5.87 -0.24
C PRO A 49 -11.10 -6.85 -0.87
N HIS A 50 -11.14 -7.03 -2.19
CA HIS A 50 -10.31 -7.99 -2.92
C HIS A 50 -9.95 -7.46 -4.29
N LEU A 51 -8.66 -7.53 -4.63
CA LEU A 51 -8.15 -7.17 -5.96
C LEU A 51 -7.28 -8.31 -6.45
N GLU A 52 -7.42 -8.69 -7.71
CA GLU A 52 -6.68 -9.79 -8.30
C GLU A 52 -6.13 -9.41 -9.67
N GLY A 53 -4.82 -9.60 -9.83
CA GLY A 53 -4.12 -9.36 -11.08
C GLY A 53 -3.46 -7.99 -11.18
N ARG A 54 -2.28 -7.97 -11.80
CA ARG A 54 -1.47 -6.74 -11.96
C ARG A 54 -2.24 -5.65 -12.69
N ALA A 55 -2.99 -5.99 -13.73
CA ALA A 55 -3.75 -5.01 -14.51
C ALA A 55 -4.83 -4.33 -13.65
N VAL A 56 -5.51 -5.10 -12.79
CA VAL A 56 -6.50 -4.55 -11.85
C VAL A 56 -5.83 -3.65 -10.83
N LEU A 57 -4.68 -4.07 -10.31
CA LEU A 57 -3.90 -3.29 -9.36
C LEU A 57 -3.43 -1.97 -9.97
N ASP A 58 -2.98 -1.99 -11.22
CA ASP A 58 -2.55 -0.78 -11.91
C ASP A 58 -3.69 0.24 -12.03
N ARG A 59 -4.88 -0.21 -12.42
CA ARG A 59 -6.06 0.66 -12.47
C ARG A 59 -6.41 1.24 -11.09
N HIS A 60 -6.33 0.40 -10.06
CA HIS A 60 -6.59 0.81 -8.69
C HIS A 60 -5.61 1.88 -8.21
N PHE A 61 -4.31 1.67 -8.42
CA PHE A 61 -3.29 2.63 -8.03
C PHE A 61 -3.41 3.95 -8.79
N ARG A 62 -3.67 3.89 -10.09
CA ARG A 62 -3.85 5.11 -10.90
C ARG A 62 -5.08 5.89 -10.45
N ALA A 63 -6.16 5.21 -10.09
CA ALA A 63 -7.35 5.85 -9.54
C ALA A 63 -7.05 6.53 -8.19
N ALA A 64 -6.27 5.89 -7.33
CA ALA A 64 -5.84 6.48 -6.07
C ALA A 64 -4.99 7.74 -6.31
N GLY A 65 -4.08 7.67 -7.28
CA GLY A 65 -3.24 8.82 -7.64
C GLY A 65 -4.00 10.00 -8.24
N ALA A 66 -5.14 9.74 -8.88
CA ALA A 66 -6.02 10.78 -9.40
C ALA A 66 -6.94 11.38 -8.33
N GLY A 67 -7.01 10.76 -7.15
CA GLY A 67 -7.81 11.22 -6.03
C GLY A 67 -7.11 12.32 -5.21
N PRO A 68 -7.78 12.79 -4.16
CA PRO A 68 -7.28 13.94 -3.38
C PRO A 68 -6.27 13.58 -2.29
N LEU A 69 -5.97 12.30 -2.07
CA LEU A 69 -5.10 11.90 -0.98
C LEU A 69 -3.62 11.97 -1.36
N GLU A 70 -2.86 12.68 -0.54
CA GLU A 70 -1.39 12.67 -0.57
C GLU A 70 -0.93 11.90 0.67
N LEU A 71 -0.13 10.85 0.50
CA LEU A 71 0.29 9.96 1.58
C LEU A 71 1.80 9.91 1.71
N ARG A 72 2.27 9.84 2.96
CA ARG A 72 3.68 9.58 3.26
C ARG A 72 3.77 8.53 4.36
N ALA A 73 4.54 7.49 4.12
CA ALA A 73 4.78 6.47 5.13
C ALA A 73 5.72 7.00 6.21
N ARG A 74 5.39 6.71 7.46
CA ARG A 74 6.16 7.09 8.65
C ARG A 74 6.17 5.94 9.64
N ASN A 75 7.17 5.95 10.52
CA ASN A 75 7.26 5.00 11.64
C ASN A 75 7.22 3.55 11.18
N VAL A 76 7.91 3.25 10.09
CA VAL A 76 7.92 1.93 9.47
C VAL A 76 8.71 0.95 10.32
N VAL A 77 8.08 -0.17 10.68
CA VAL A 77 8.73 -1.31 11.34
C VAL A 77 8.43 -2.56 10.51
N VAL A 78 9.45 -3.24 10.05
CA VAL A 78 9.31 -4.47 9.26
C VAL A 78 9.76 -5.65 10.10
N HIS A 79 8.92 -6.67 10.16
CA HIS A 79 9.18 -7.92 10.87
C HIS A 79 9.40 -9.04 9.87
N ASP A 80 10.48 -9.79 10.05
CA ASP A 80 10.66 -11.05 9.35
C ASP A 80 9.79 -12.11 10.03
N THR A 81 9.39 -13.14 9.28
CA THR A 81 8.65 -14.28 9.80
C THR A 81 9.44 -15.56 9.61
N ALA A 82 8.91 -16.67 10.11
CA ALA A 82 9.51 -17.99 9.90
C ALA A 82 9.53 -18.38 8.41
N ASP A 83 8.66 -17.80 7.60
CA ASP A 83 8.64 -17.99 6.14
C ASP A 83 9.46 -16.86 5.50
N PRO A 84 10.58 -17.18 4.81
CA PRO A 84 11.44 -16.16 4.23
C PRO A 84 10.78 -15.31 3.13
N GLU A 85 9.66 -15.75 2.59
CA GLU A 85 8.89 -14.98 1.60
C GLU A 85 7.94 -13.97 2.25
N VAL A 86 7.65 -14.12 3.55
CA VAL A 86 6.59 -13.35 4.22
C VAL A 86 7.20 -12.38 5.22
N ILE A 87 6.81 -11.13 5.09
CA ILE A 87 7.11 -10.08 6.07
C ILE A 87 5.82 -9.43 6.56
N VAL A 88 5.88 -8.81 7.73
CA VAL A 88 4.83 -7.98 8.29
C VAL A 88 5.38 -6.57 8.46
N ALA A 89 4.70 -5.59 7.90
CA ALA A 89 5.09 -4.19 8.01
C ALA A 89 4.03 -3.42 8.79
N GLU A 90 4.46 -2.71 9.83
CA GLU A 90 3.63 -1.77 10.58
C GLU A 90 4.11 -0.37 10.23
N PHE A 91 3.18 0.52 9.92
CA PHE A 91 3.54 1.89 9.58
C PHE A 91 2.34 2.81 9.67
N ASP A 92 2.61 4.11 9.71
CA ASP A 92 1.58 5.13 9.60
C ASP A 92 1.62 5.75 8.21
N TYR A 93 0.46 6.18 7.70
CA TYR A 93 0.42 7.22 6.69
C TYR A 93 0.14 8.55 7.37
N GLU A 94 1.03 9.50 7.15
CA GLU A 94 0.74 10.92 7.35
C GLU A 94 0.23 11.43 6.02
N GLY A 95 -0.95 12.00 6.03
CA GLY A 95 -1.62 12.36 4.81
C GLY A 95 -2.20 13.76 4.82
N ARG A 96 -2.54 14.21 3.61
CA ARG A 96 -3.22 15.46 3.37
C ARG A 96 -4.30 15.24 2.33
N VAL A 97 -5.47 15.81 2.58
CA VAL A 97 -6.56 15.85 1.61
C VAL A 97 -6.40 17.14 0.81
N ALA A 98 -5.98 17.03 -0.45
CA ALA A 98 -5.62 18.17 -1.28
C ALA A 98 -6.78 19.16 -1.48
N THR A 99 -8.02 18.66 -1.54
CA THR A 99 -9.22 19.47 -1.75
C THR A 99 -9.62 20.30 -0.53
N THR A 100 -9.26 19.90 0.67
CA THR A 100 -9.63 20.59 1.92
C THR A 100 -8.43 21.15 2.67
N GLY A 101 -7.22 20.67 2.38
CA GLY A 101 -6.02 20.97 3.13
C GLY A 101 -5.92 20.23 4.47
N ARG A 102 -6.89 19.40 4.81
CA ARG A 102 -6.90 18.66 6.07
C ARG A 102 -5.74 17.66 6.11
N THR A 103 -5.02 17.64 7.21
CA THR A 103 -4.00 16.62 7.47
C THR A 103 -4.56 15.53 8.37
N PHE A 104 -4.01 14.32 8.25
CA PHE A 104 -4.45 13.17 9.04
C PHE A 104 -3.32 12.17 9.21
N ARG A 105 -3.53 11.24 10.13
CA ARG A 105 -2.63 10.11 10.38
C ARG A 105 -3.46 8.86 10.58
N VAL A 106 -3.09 7.80 9.90
CA VAL A 106 -3.73 6.49 10.03
C VAL A 106 -2.68 5.40 10.17
N ALA A 107 -2.97 4.42 11.01
CA ALA A 107 -2.09 3.28 11.22
C ALA A 107 -2.42 2.16 10.25
N ASN A 108 -1.40 1.39 9.86
CA ASN A 108 -1.55 0.29 8.91
C ASN A 108 -0.69 -0.89 9.31
N VAL A 109 -1.18 -2.09 8.97
CA VAL A 109 -0.40 -3.31 9.00
C VAL A 109 -0.57 -3.99 7.65
N GLN A 110 0.54 -4.37 7.03
CA GLN A 110 0.52 -5.19 5.81
C GLN A 110 1.25 -6.50 6.06
N VAL A 111 0.65 -7.59 5.60
CA VAL A 111 1.30 -8.90 5.52
C VAL A 111 1.57 -9.16 4.06
N LEU A 112 2.85 -9.26 3.68
CA LEU A 112 3.24 -9.37 2.27
C LEU A 112 4.01 -10.67 2.03
N ARG A 113 3.63 -11.38 0.97
CA ARG A 113 4.42 -12.48 0.42
C ARG A 113 5.11 -12.00 -0.84
N ILE A 114 6.44 -12.10 -0.85
CA ILE A 114 7.28 -11.72 -2.00
C ILE A 114 8.04 -12.96 -2.45
N ARG A 115 7.94 -13.26 -3.74
CA ARG A 115 8.64 -14.39 -4.38
C ARG A 115 9.34 -13.90 -5.62
N ASP A 116 10.61 -14.25 -5.76
CA ASP A 116 11.44 -13.87 -6.90
C ASP A 116 11.40 -12.34 -7.17
N GLY A 117 11.41 -11.57 -6.10
CA GLY A 117 11.44 -10.11 -6.18
C GLY A 117 10.12 -9.43 -6.49
N LEU A 118 9.02 -10.17 -6.55
CA LEU A 118 7.68 -9.63 -6.83
C LEU A 118 6.70 -9.94 -5.71
N ILE A 119 5.78 -9.03 -5.46
CA ILE A 119 4.69 -9.24 -4.50
C ILE A 119 3.68 -10.19 -5.13
N VAL A 120 3.43 -11.33 -4.50
CA VAL A 120 2.44 -12.31 -4.98
C VAL A 120 1.13 -12.24 -4.22
N GLU A 121 1.17 -11.79 -2.97
CA GLU A 121 -0.02 -11.70 -2.14
C GLU A 121 0.20 -10.67 -1.04
N THR A 122 -0.83 -9.88 -0.75
CA THR A 122 -0.85 -9.05 0.44
C THR A 122 -2.19 -9.14 1.16
N ARG A 123 -2.15 -8.92 2.48
CA ARG A 123 -3.32 -8.60 3.29
C ARG A 123 -3.05 -7.23 3.91
N ASP A 124 -3.85 -6.27 3.52
CA ASP A 124 -3.68 -4.87 3.92
C ASP A 124 -4.72 -4.52 4.97
N TYR A 125 -4.26 -4.33 6.21
CA TYR A 125 -5.10 -3.92 7.33
C TYR A 125 -4.90 -2.42 7.52
N HIS A 126 -5.66 -1.63 6.75
CA HIS A 126 -5.65 -0.18 6.84
C HIS A 126 -6.74 0.32 7.79
N ASP A 127 -6.51 1.47 8.41
CA ASP A 127 -7.51 2.15 9.21
C ASP A 127 -8.52 2.85 8.29
N HIS A 128 -9.40 2.06 7.68
CA HIS A 128 -10.45 2.61 6.79
C HIS A 128 -11.39 3.58 7.50
N PRO A 129 -11.82 3.35 8.76
CA PRO A 129 -12.59 4.36 9.48
C PRO A 129 -11.86 5.70 9.61
N GLY A 130 -10.55 5.67 9.89
CA GLY A 130 -9.72 6.88 9.98
C GLY A 130 -9.65 7.63 8.66
N LEU A 131 -9.47 6.90 7.55
CA LEU A 131 -9.49 7.50 6.21
C LEU A 131 -10.86 8.10 5.88
N ALA A 132 -11.94 7.40 6.21
CA ALA A 132 -13.30 7.89 5.99
C ALA A 132 -13.54 9.20 6.77
N ARG A 133 -13.09 9.27 8.01
CA ARG A 133 -13.18 10.51 8.82
C ARG A 133 -12.39 11.66 8.20
N ALA A 134 -11.20 11.38 7.70
CA ALA A 134 -10.34 12.38 7.05
C ALA A 134 -11.00 12.95 5.78
N MET A 135 -11.71 12.10 5.04
CA MET A 135 -12.37 12.45 3.79
C MET A 135 -13.77 13.06 3.97
N ALA A 136 -14.35 13.00 5.19
CA ALA A 136 -15.70 13.45 5.42
C ALA A 136 -15.87 14.93 5.11
N PRO A 137 -16.92 15.31 4.36
CA PRO A 137 -17.16 16.73 4.05
C PRO A 137 -17.55 17.50 5.32
N GLY A 138 -17.07 18.76 5.42
CA GLY A 138 -17.43 19.68 6.50
C GLY A 138 -16.92 19.24 7.88
N GLY A 139 -16.03 18.28 7.94
CA GLY A 139 -15.47 17.82 9.21
C GLY A 139 -14.73 18.95 9.89
N ALA A 140 -15.40 19.67 10.78
CA ALA A 140 -14.73 20.46 11.79
C ALA A 140 -13.91 19.48 12.61
N GLY A 141 -12.61 19.68 12.57
CA GLY A 141 -11.65 18.81 13.23
C GLY A 141 -11.90 18.68 14.71
#